data_0a80f8a2c8b27039d20eddb77a42c2dc
#
_entry.id   0a80f8a2c8b27039d20eddb77a42c2dc
#
_cell.length_a   1.000
_cell.length_b   1.000
_cell.length_c   1.000
_cell.angle_alpha   90.00
_cell.angle_beta   90.00
_cell.angle_gamma   90.00
#
_symmetry.space_group_name_H-M   'P 1'
#
loop_
_entity.id
_entity.type
_entity.pdbx_description
1 polymer ?
#
loop_
_entity_poly.entity_id
_entity_poly.type
_entity_poly.pdbx_seq_one_letter_code
_entity_poly.pdbx_strand_id
1 'polypeptide(L)'
;MIATLALAQAGHAQRAVSFPTEDGATIAALVYGSGDRAVLLVHGGRFTKESWTPQVPAFRSAGFEVMAIDLRGFGQSHGPGEKDPSDQLALDVLAAVRYLHSQGAKTVSVIGGSMGGSAAGDASISARPGEIDRIVMLGASPNLPADKLKSPALFIVAEDDASGDGPRLPGIRAQYGKAPQPKKLVVLEGSAHAQFLFQTDQSERVMKEILNWLSATDR
;
A
#
# COMPACT_ATOMS: atom_id res chain seq x y z
N MET A 1 -32.48 -13.07 37.71
CA MET A 1 -31.28 -13.53 36.98
C MET A 1 -31.00 -12.55 35.86
N ILE A 2 -29.97 -11.72 36.03
CA ILE A 2 -29.57 -10.72 35.04
C ILE A 2 -28.47 -11.38 34.20
N ALA A 3 -28.78 -11.68 32.94
CA ALA A 3 -27.80 -12.20 31.99
C ALA A 3 -26.91 -11.05 31.53
N THR A 4 -25.68 -11.03 32.00
CA THR A 4 -24.63 -10.10 31.52
C THR A 4 -24.17 -10.57 30.15
N LEU A 5 -24.60 -9.88 29.07
CA LEU A 5 -24.04 -10.08 27.74
C LEU A 5 -22.63 -9.52 27.76
N ALA A 6 -21.62 -10.40 27.81
CA ALA A 6 -20.25 -10.04 27.54
C ALA A 6 -20.13 -9.77 26.03
N LEU A 7 -20.06 -8.49 25.66
CA LEU A 7 -19.58 -8.10 24.33
C LEU A 7 -18.12 -8.53 24.24
N ALA A 8 -17.88 -9.63 23.54
CA ALA A 8 -16.54 -10.00 23.10
C ALA A 8 -16.03 -8.87 22.20
N GLN A 9 -15.14 -8.02 22.71
CA GLN A 9 -14.27 -7.22 21.87
C GLN A 9 -13.43 -8.22 21.05
N ALA A 10 -13.82 -8.42 19.80
CA ALA A 10 -12.97 -9.06 18.81
C ALA A 10 -11.77 -8.13 18.60
N GLY A 11 -10.81 -8.19 19.52
CA GLY A 11 -9.51 -7.58 19.32
C GLY A 11 -9.03 -8.05 17.97
N HIS A 12 -8.58 -7.12 17.13
CA HIS A 12 -8.03 -7.43 15.82
C HIS A 12 -6.77 -8.29 16.06
N ALA A 13 -6.93 -9.60 16.10
CA ALA A 13 -5.83 -10.52 16.37
C ALA A 13 -4.74 -10.27 15.31
N GLN A 14 -3.67 -9.63 15.75
CA GLN A 14 -2.48 -9.35 14.97
C GLN A 14 -1.61 -10.61 14.94
N ARG A 15 -1.16 -11.00 13.77
CA ARG A 15 -0.25 -12.12 13.56
C ARG A 15 1.01 -11.64 12.85
N ALA A 16 2.17 -11.82 13.48
CA ALA A 16 3.45 -11.59 12.81
C ALA A 16 3.79 -12.77 11.90
N VAL A 17 4.25 -12.50 10.70
CA VAL A 17 4.68 -13.49 9.72
C VAL A 17 5.94 -13.03 9.02
N SER A 18 6.67 -13.97 8.41
CA SER A 18 7.75 -13.67 7.47
C SER A 18 7.71 -14.64 6.30
N PHE A 19 8.16 -14.19 5.14
CA PHE A 19 8.21 -14.97 3.92
C PHE A 19 9.37 -14.54 3.04
N PRO A 20 9.91 -15.44 2.19
CA PRO A 20 11.00 -15.11 1.29
C PRO A 20 10.51 -14.39 0.04
N THR A 21 11.39 -13.57 -0.55
CA THR A 21 11.28 -13.07 -1.91
C THR A 21 11.96 -14.03 -2.89
N GLU A 22 11.72 -13.87 -4.19
CA GLU A 22 12.35 -14.71 -5.22
C GLU A 22 13.87 -14.51 -5.34
N ASP A 23 14.39 -13.36 -4.89
CA ASP A 23 15.81 -13.04 -4.86
C ASP A 23 16.47 -13.30 -3.49
N GLY A 24 15.76 -13.95 -2.57
CA GLY A 24 16.28 -14.43 -1.30
C GLY A 24 16.25 -13.43 -0.14
N ALA A 25 15.56 -12.29 -0.26
CA ALA A 25 15.26 -11.45 0.89
C ALA A 25 14.21 -12.13 1.81
N THR A 26 14.18 -11.75 3.07
CA THR A 26 13.14 -12.15 4.03
C THR A 26 12.33 -10.93 4.41
N ILE A 27 11.02 -10.98 4.18
CA ILE A 27 10.09 -9.88 4.45
C ILE A 27 9.28 -10.19 5.69
N ALA A 28 9.31 -9.28 6.66
CA ALA A 28 8.52 -9.34 7.87
C ALA A 28 7.22 -8.55 7.70
N ALA A 29 6.12 -9.09 8.21
CA ALA A 29 4.80 -8.49 8.08
C ALA A 29 3.95 -8.66 9.32
N LEU A 30 2.96 -7.78 9.47
CA LEU A 30 1.84 -7.89 10.40
C LEU A 30 0.56 -8.13 9.61
N VAL A 31 -0.16 -9.17 9.95
CA VAL A 31 -1.44 -9.53 9.34
C VAL A 31 -2.56 -9.34 10.36
N TYR A 32 -3.65 -8.72 9.95
CA TYR A 32 -4.82 -8.45 10.75
C TYR A 32 -6.05 -9.08 10.11
N GLY A 33 -6.65 -10.04 10.82
CA GLY A 33 -7.82 -10.78 10.39
C GLY A 33 -7.53 -11.77 9.26
N SER A 34 -8.58 -12.09 8.51
CA SER A 34 -8.58 -12.96 7.33
C SER A 34 -9.71 -12.55 6.39
N GLY A 35 -9.66 -12.96 5.14
CA GLY A 35 -10.74 -12.70 4.18
C GLY A 35 -10.35 -12.90 2.72
N ASP A 36 -11.35 -12.93 1.86
CA ASP A 36 -11.17 -13.11 0.41
C ASP A 36 -10.59 -11.85 -0.28
N ARG A 37 -10.75 -10.68 0.35
CA ARG A 37 -10.23 -9.40 -0.13
C ARG A 37 -9.14 -8.92 0.80
N ALA A 38 -7.95 -8.73 0.29
CA ALA A 38 -6.82 -8.25 1.08
C ALA A 38 -6.34 -6.87 0.63
N VAL A 39 -5.83 -6.10 1.58
CA VAL A 39 -5.08 -4.88 1.33
C VAL A 39 -3.67 -5.01 1.90
N LEU A 40 -2.68 -4.79 1.05
CA LEU A 40 -1.27 -4.73 1.40
C LEU A 40 -0.86 -3.28 1.60
N LEU A 41 -0.28 -2.96 2.76
CA LEU A 41 0.17 -1.64 3.17
C LEU A 41 1.70 -1.58 3.14
N VAL A 42 2.25 -0.65 2.36
CA VAL A 42 3.70 -0.52 2.11
C VAL A 42 4.17 0.86 2.56
N HIS A 43 5.07 0.91 3.53
CA HIS A 43 5.51 2.15 4.16
C HIS A 43 6.46 2.99 3.31
N GLY A 44 6.56 4.29 3.63
CA GLY A 44 7.57 5.21 3.10
C GLY A 44 8.91 5.08 3.81
N GLY A 45 9.95 5.71 3.27
CA GLY A 45 11.35 5.56 3.72
C GLY A 45 11.68 6.03 5.15
N ARG A 46 10.74 6.64 5.88
CA ARG A 46 10.91 7.04 7.29
C ARG A 46 10.16 6.15 8.27
N PHE A 47 9.54 5.08 7.78
CA PHE A 47 8.58 4.29 8.53
C PHE A 47 8.92 2.81 8.49
N THR A 48 8.16 2.05 9.25
CA THR A 48 8.08 0.60 9.25
C THR A 48 6.62 0.17 9.13
N LYS A 49 6.33 -1.12 9.08
CA LYS A 49 4.98 -1.69 8.98
C LYS A 49 4.04 -1.20 10.09
N GLU A 50 4.56 -0.91 11.28
CA GLU A 50 3.78 -0.43 12.42
C GLU A 50 3.15 0.94 12.19
N SER A 51 3.71 1.75 11.29
CA SER A 51 3.19 3.08 10.94
C SER A 51 1.77 3.05 10.36
N TRP A 52 1.33 1.90 9.86
CA TRP A 52 -0.01 1.70 9.32
C TRP A 52 -1.05 1.27 10.35
N THR A 53 -0.64 0.99 11.60
CA THR A 53 -1.55 0.51 12.66
C THR A 53 -2.79 1.40 12.85
N PRO A 54 -2.71 2.75 12.80
CA PRO A 54 -3.88 3.60 12.95
C PRO A 54 -4.94 3.44 11.84
N GLN A 55 -4.55 3.01 10.63
CA GLN A 55 -5.43 2.85 9.48
C GLN A 55 -6.08 1.45 9.42
N VAL A 56 -5.50 0.45 10.10
CA VAL A 56 -6.00 -0.93 10.11
C VAL A 56 -7.48 -1.05 10.44
N PRO A 57 -8.02 -0.38 11.49
CA PRO A 57 -9.44 -0.52 11.84
C PRO A 57 -10.38 -0.14 10.70
N ALA A 58 -10.06 0.91 9.93
CA ALA A 58 -10.90 1.36 8.81
C ALA A 58 -10.97 0.30 7.70
N PHE A 59 -9.84 -0.29 7.31
CA PHE A 59 -9.80 -1.36 6.31
C PHE A 59 -10.49 -2.64 6.82
N ARG A 60 -10.29 -3.01 8.08
CA ARG A 60 -10.97 -4.16 8.69
C ARG A 60 -12.48 -3.98 8.71
N SER A 61 -12.97 -2.79 9.08
CA SER A 61 -14.40 -2.47 9.06
C SER A 61 -15.00 -2.49 7.65
N ALA A 62 -14.18 -2.24 6.62
CA ALA A 62 -14.57 -2.37 5.21
C ALA A 62 -14.46 -3.82 4.66
N GLY A 63 -14.14 -4.80 5.52
CA GLY A 63 -14.12 -6.23 5.18
C GLY A 63 -12.83 -6.72 4.54
N PHE A 64 -11.72 -5.98 4.63
CA PHE A 64 -10.43 -6.43 4.12
C PHE A 64 -9.63 -7.21 5.17
N GLU A 65 -8.96 -8.28 4.76
CA GLU A 65 -7.75 -8.72 5.42
C GLU A 65 -6.67 -7.64 5.21
N VAL A 66 -5.92 -7.30 6.25
CA VAL A 66 -4.89 -6.25 6.15
C VAL A 66 -3.53 -6.86 6.43
N MET A 67 -2.57 -6.60 5.54
CA MET A 67 -1.16 -6.90 5.76
C MET A 67 -0.35 -5.63 5.65
N ALA A 68 0.53 -5.37 6.62
CA ALA A 68 1.54 -4.32 6.54
C ALA A 68 2.93 -4.97 6.55
N ILE A 69 3.80 -4.58 5.62
CA ILE A 69 5.15 -5.13 5.48
C ILE A 69 6.23 -4.12 5.85
N ASP A 70 7.35 -4.63 6.36
CA ASP A 70 8.62 -3.91 6.27
C ASP A 70 9.24 -4.17 4.90
N LEU A 71 9.63 -3.14 4.18
CA LEU A 71 10.45 -3.29 2.99
C LEU A 71 11.86 -3.74 3.41
N ARG A 72 12.59 -4.44 2.53
CA ARG A 72 13.98 -4.86 2.79
C ARG A 72 14.84 -3.70 3.26
N GLY A 73 15.69 -3.94 4.27
CA GLY A 73 16.50 -2.91 4.91
C GLY A 73 15.76 -2.05 5.95
N PHE A 74 14.48 -2.32 6.22
CA PHE A 74 13.68 -1.66 7.24
C PHE A 74 13.13 -2.66 8.26
N GLY A 75 12.95 -2.19 9.50
CA GLY A 75 12.32 -2.96 10.57
C GLY A 75 12.97 -4.33 10.77
N GLN A 76 12.21 -5.39 10.50
CA GLN A 76 12.66 -6.78 10.65
C GLN A 76 12.94 -7.47 9.31
N SER A 77 12.80 -6.76 8.19
CA SER A 77 13.08 -7.29 6.86
C SER A 77 14.55 -7.08 6.47
N HIS A 78 15.13 -8.07 5.80
CA HIS A 78 16.51 -8.02 5.33
C HIS A 78 16.65 -8.68 3.97
N GLY A 79 17.58 -8.18 3.17
CA GLY A 79 17.91 -8.71 1.84
C GLY A 79 19.25 -9.44 1.81
N PRO A 80 19.55 -10.18 0.74
CA PRO A 80 20.84 -10.78 0.54
C PRO A 80 21.86 -9.71 0.10
N GLY A 81 22.83 -9.37 0.94
CA GLY A 81 23.99 -8.56 0.57
C GLY A 81 23.80 -7.04 0.61
N GLU A 82 24.87 -6.32 0.25
CA GLU A 82 25.03 -4.86 0.34
C GLU A 82 24.54 -4.08 -0.89
N LYS A 83 23.69 -4.66 -1.74
CA LYS A 83 23.16 -3.94 -2.90
C LYS A 83 22.17 -2.87 -2.45
N ASP A 84 22.14 -1.75 -3.17
CA ASP A 84 21.12 -0.73 -2.98
C ASP A 84 19.73 -1.40 -3.07
N PRO A 85 18.96 -1.40 -1.98
CA PRO A 85 17.68 -2.09 -1.95
C PRO A 85 16.64 -1.45 -2.86
N SER A 86 16.83 -0.19 -3.29
CA SER A 86 15.82 0.60 -4.00
C SER A 86 15.32 -0.04 -5.30
N ASP A 87 16.19 -0.71 -6.04
CA ASP A 87 15.85 -1.35 -7.32
C ASP A 87 15.04 -2.66 -7.18
N GLN A 88 14.92 -3.17 -5.95
CA GLN A 88 14.32 -4.48 -5.68
C GLN A 88 13.06 -4.43 -4.82
N LEU A 89 12.63 -3.24 -4.38
CA LEU A 89 11.46 -3.10 -3.51
C LEU A 89 10.16 -3.64 -4.12
N ALA A 90 10.07 -3.64 -5.44
CA ALA A 90 8.93 -4.25 -6.14
C ALA A 90 8.83 -5.77 -5.89
N LEU A 91 9.96 -6.46 -5.68
CA LEU A 91 9.97 -7.89 -5.35
C LEU A 91 9.41 -8.16 -3.95
N ASP A 92 9.62 -7.25 -3.00
CA ASP A 92 9.05 -7.34 -1.66
C ASP A 92 7.53 -7.26 -1.71
N VAL A 93 7.02 -6.30 -2.49
CA VAL A 93 5.58 -6.11 -2.71
C VAL A 93 4.99 -7.35 -3.40
N LEU A 94 5.63 -7.86 -4.45
CA LEU A 94 5.16 -9.06 -5.16
C LEU A 94 5.18 -10.31 -4.27
N ALA A 95 6.20 -10.48 -3.44
CA ALA A 95 6.27 -11.59 -2.49
C ALA A 95 5.10 -11.52 -1.49
N ALA A 96 4.78 -10.33 -0.96
CA ALA A 96 3.66 -10.11 -0.06
C ALA A 96 2.30 -10.39 -0.73
N VAL A 97 2.12 -9.92 -1.96
CA VAL A 97 0.92 -10.20 -2.77
C VAL A 97 0.73 -11.71 -2.97
N ARG A 98 1.79 -12.41 -3.37
CA ARG A 98 1.77 -13.87 -3.57
C ARG A 98 1.52 -14.63 -2.28
N TYR A 99 2.10 -14.16 -1.17
CA TYR A 99 1.82 -14.72 0.13
C TYR A 99 0.33 -14.60 0.49
N LEU A 100 -0.29 -13.42 0.34
CA LEU A 100 -1.72 -13.23 0.59
C LEU A 100 -2.59 -14.14 -0.28
N HIS A 101 -2.29 -14.28 -1.57
CA HIS A 101 -2.99 -15.24 -2.44
C HIS A 101 -2.82 -16.68 -1.96
N SER A 102 -1.63 -17.08 -1.49
CA SER A 102 -1.39 -18.42 -0.96
C SER A 102 -2.14 -18.70 0.34
N GLN A 103 -2.52 -17.63 1.08
CA GLN A 103 -3.34 -17.72 2.30
C GLN A 103 -4.86 -17.68 2.00
N GLY A 104 -5.25 -17.58 0.73
CA GLY A 104 -6.65 -17.67 0.31
C GLY A 104 -7.28 -16.35 -0.14
N ALA A 105 -6.55 -15.22 -0.13
CA ALA A 105 -7.07 -13.97 -0.67
C ALA A 105 -7.32 -14.11 -2.19
N LYS A 106 -8.55 -13.81 -2.62
CA LYS A 106 -8.94 -13.83 -4.04
C LYS A 106 -8.51 -12.57 -4.76
N THR A 107 -8.56 -11.43 -4.06
CA THR A 107 -8.11 -10.14 -4.57
C THR A 107 -7.16 -9.48 -3.58
N VAL A 108 -6.09 -8.90 -4.09
CA VAL A 108 -5.09 -8.16 -3.31
C VAL A 108 -4.89 -6.79 -3.92
N SER A 109 -5.24 -5.75 -3.18
CA SER A 109 -4.93 -4.37 -3.53
C SER A 109 -3.72 -3.88 -2.74
N VAL A 110 -2.93 -2.96 -3.32
CA VAL A 110 -1.70 -2.45 -2.69
C VAL A 110 -1.81 -0.95 -2.46
N ILE A 111 -1.50 -0.51 -1.24
CA ILE A 111 -1.41 0.91 -0.87
C ILE A 111 0.00 1.20 -0.41
N GLY A 112 0.66 2.13 -1.07
CA GLY A 112 2.01 2.52 -0.70
C GLY A 112 2.19 4.02 -0.52
N GLY A 113 3.02 4.42 0.44
CA GLY A 113 3.40 5.80 0.66
C GLY A 113 4.82 6.09 0.18
N SER A 114 5.05 7.18 -0.58
CA SER A 114 6.39 7.59 -1.02
C SER A 114 7.14 6.42 -1.68
N MET A 115 8.28 6.02 -1.14
CA MET A 115 9.06 4.86 -1.57
C MET A 115 8.20 3.59 -1.74
N GLY A 116 7.32 3.29 -0.78
CA GLY A 116 6.38 2.16 -0.87
C GLY A 116 5.33 2.35 -1.97
N GLY A 117 4.95 3.59 -2.28
CA GLY A 117 4.06 3.91 -3.40
C GLY A 117 4.72 3.66 -4.75
N SER A 118 5.99 4.06 -4.90
CA SER A 118 6.77 3.75 -6.11
C SER A 118 6.96 2.24 -6.27
N ALA A 119 7.28 1.54 -5.18
CA ALA A 119 7.40 0.09 -5.18
C ALA A 119 6.08 -0.63 -5.55
N ALA A 120 4.93 -0.12 -5.09
CA ALA A 120 3.61 -0.64 -5.48
C ALA A 120 3.33 -0.47 -6.98
N GLY A 121 3.69 0.70 -7.53
CA GLY A 121 3.59 0.96 -8.97
C GLY A 121 4.48 0.04 -9.80
N ASP A 122 5.75 -0.06 -9.44
CA ASP A 122 6.72 -0.92 -10.13
C ASP A 122 6.35 -2.42 -10.01
N ALA A 123 5.79 -2.83 -8.85
CA ALA A 123 5.24 -4.17 -8.66
C ALA A 123 4.05 -4.44 -9.59
N SER A 124 3.12 -3.49 -9.76
CA SER A 124 2.03 -3.62 -10.72
C SER A 124 2.51 -3.81 -12.16
N ILE A 125 3.58 -3.10 -12.55
CA ILE A 125 4.20 -3.25 -13.87
C ILE A 125 4.82 -4.64 -14.05
N SER A 126 5.44 -5.17 -13.01
CA SER A 126 6.14 -6.47 -13.04
C SER A 126 5.22 -7.67 -12.77
N ALA A 127 4.07 -7.45 -12.14
CA ALA A 127 3.08 -8.47 -11.80
C ALA A 127 2.54 -9.20 -13.02
N ARG A 128 2.00 -10.40 -12.81
CA ARG A 128 1.15 -11.06 -13.81
C ARG A 128 -0.19 -10.31 -13.91
N PRO A 129 -0.86 -10.33 -15.07
CA PRO A 129 -2.20 -9.74 -15.18
C PRO A 129 -3.16 -10.29 -14.12
N GLY A 130 -3.83 -9.40 -13.37
CA GLY A 130 -4.78 -9.77 -12.30
C GLY A 130 -4.13 -10.20 -10.97
N GLU A 131 -2.80 -10.23 -10.85
CA GLU A 131 -2.12 -10.56 -9.60
C GLU A 131 -2.28 -9.46 -8.54
N ILE A 132 -2.36 -8.20 -8.96
CA ILE A 132 -2.71 -7.05 -8.11
C ILE A 132 -4.02 -6.47 -8.64
N ASP A 133 -5.04 -6.40 -7.78
CA ASP A 133 -6.37 -5.89 -8.14
C ASP A 133 -6.34 -4.38 -8.40
N ARG A 134 -5.87 -3.59 -7.43
CA ARG A 134 -5.78 -2.12 -7.51
C ARG A 134 -4.55 -1.61 -6.78
N ILE A 135 -4.06 -0.45 -7.19
CA ILE A 135 -2.98 0.23 -6.48
C ILE A 135 -3.39 1.65 -6.04
N VAL A 136 -2.86 2.07 -4.90
CA VAL A 136 -2.95 3.43 -4.39
C VAL A 136 -1.55 3.92 -4.06
N MET A 137 -1.15 5.05 -4.63
CA MET A 137 0.14 5.68 -4.44
C MET A 137 -0.03 7.04 -3.76
N LEU A 138 0.47 7.16 -2.53
CA LEU A 138 0.41 8.39 -1.72
C LEU A 138 1.72 9.16 -1.86
N GLY A 139 1.66 10.38 -2.42
CA GLY A 139 2.82 11.24 -2.66
C GLY A 139 3.88 10.59 -3.57
N ALA A 140 3.46 9.70 -4.47
CA ALA A 140 4.36 8.89 -5.29
C ALA A 140 3.77 8.58 -6.68
N SER A 141 4.65 8.11 -7.55
CA SER A 141 4.34 7.46 -8.82
C SER A 141 5.33 6.30 -9.02
N PRO A 142 5.10 5.38 -9.97
CA PRO A 142 6.09 4.36 -10.29
C PRO A 142 7.42 5.00 -10.75
N ASN A 143 8.55 4.35 -10.47
CA ASN A 143 9.84 4.72 -11.05
C ASN A 143 9.90 4.32 -12.53
N LEU A 144 9.26 3.21 -12.88
CA LEU A 144 9.11 2.73 -14.25
C LEU A 144 8.01 3.51 -15.00
N PRO A 145 7.97 3.48 -16.34
CA PRO A 145 6.95 4.16 -17.12
C PRO A 145 5.53 3.71 -16.78
N ALA A 146 4.67 4.65 -16.38
CA ALA A 146 3.31 4.35 -15.89
C ALA A 146 2.35 3.83 -16.97
N ASP A 147 2.67 3.97 -18.25
CA ASP A 147 1.92 3.35 -19.36
C ASP A 147 1.95 1.80 -19.34
N LYS A 148 2.87 1.23 -18.54
CA LYS A 148 3.00 -0.22 -18.33
C LYS A 148 2.26 -0.74 -17.10
N LEU A 149 1.57 0.10 -16.33
CA LEU A 149 0.75 -0.33 -15.20
C LEU A 149 -0.30 -1.35 -15.65
N LYS A 150 -0.44 -2.42 -14.89
CA LYS A 150 -1.40 -3.51 -15.16
C LYS A 150 -2.62 -3.46 -14.25
N SER A 151 -2.54 -2.66 -13.20
CA SER A 151 -3.63 -2.50 -12.22
C SER A 151 -4.23 -1.11 -12.33
N PRO A 152 -5.55 -0.95 -12.11
CA PRO A 152 -6.17 0.34 -11.86
C PRO A 152 -5.41 1.14 -10.81
N ALA A 153 -5.16 2.43 -11.05
CA ALA A 153 -4.26 3.23 -10.23
C ALA A 153 -4.89 4.52 -9.69
N LEU A 154 -4.86 4.68 -8.35
CA LEU A 154 -5.19 5.91 -7.65
C LEU A 154 -3.92 6.62 -7.20
N PHE A 155 -3.75 7.87 -7.61
CA PHE A 155 -2.68 8.75 -7.16
C PHE A 155 -3.28 9.77 -6.19
N ILE A 156 -2.70 9.94 -5.01
CA ILE A 156 -3.08 10.96 -4.02
C ILE A 156 -1.84 11.75 -3.64
N VAL A 157 -1.88 13.07 -3.75
CA VAL A 157 -0.74 13.95 -3.46
C VAL A 157 -1.22 15.30 -2.97
N ALA A 158 -0.51 15.93 -2.03
CA ALA A 158 -0.76 17.31 -1.68
C ALA A 158 -0.14 18.26 -2.72
N GLU A 159 -0.79 19.40 -2.98
CA GLU A 159 -0.38 20.32 -4.04
C GLU A 159 1.02 20.91 -3.85
N ASP A 160 1.39 21.15 -2.59
CA ASP A 160 2.68 21.70 -2.19
C ASP A 160 3.67 20.64 -1.68
N ASP A 161 3.38 19.33 -1.88
CA ASP A 161 4.29 18.25 -1.52
C ASP A 161 5.59 18.39 -2.31
N ALA A 162 6.71 18.54 -1.59
CA ALA A 162 8.04 18.78 -2.16
C ALA A 162 9.13 17.99 -1.45
N SER A 163 10.24 17.76 -2.15
CA SER A 163 11.50 17.21 -1.62
C SER A 163 12.65 18.19 -1.87
N GLY A 164 13.87 17.79 -1.53
CA GLY A 164 15.07 18.53 -1.93
C GLY A 164 15.23 18.71 -3.44
N ASP A 165 14.58 17.87 -4.23
CA ASP A 165 14.60 17.91 -5.70
C ASP A 165 13.47 18.80 -6.29
N GLY A 166 12.62 19.39 -5.42
CA GLY A 166 11.52 20.27 -5.81
C GLY A 166 10.12 19.64 -5.63
N PRO A 167 9.08 20.30 -6.22
CA PRO A 167 7.69 19.87 -6.12
C PRO A 167 7.44 18.49 -6.75
N ARG A 168 6.69 17.61 -6.07
CA ARG A 168 6.38 16.26 -6.55
C ARG A 168 5.21 16.20 -7.52
N LEU A 169 4.24 17.10 -7.36
CA LEU A 169 3.00 17.09 -8.15
C LEU A 169 3.22 17.11 -9.67
N PRO A 170 4.15 17.91 -10.24
CA PRO A 170 4.40 17.90 -11.68
C PRO A 170 4.83 16.53 -12.21
N GLY A 171 5.76 15.84 -11.51
CA GLY A 171 6.22 14.50 -11.86
C GLY A 171 5.10 13.44 -11.76
N ILE A 172 4.31 13.50 -10.68
CA ILE A 172 3.16 12.61 -10.48
C ILE A 172 2.11 12.83 -11.57
N ARG A 173 1.80 14.08 -11.95
CA ARG A 173 0.89 14.40 -13.06
C ARG A 173 1.38 13.86 -14.39
N ALA A 174 2.68 13.93 -14.65
CA ALA A 174 3.28 13.41 -15.88
C ALA A 174 3.12 11.88 -15.97
N GLN A 175 3.36 11.14 -14.88
CA GLN A 175 3.14 9.70 -14.83
C GLN A 175 1.65 9.36 -14.88
N TYR A 176 0.80 10.07 -14.15
CA TYR A 176 -0.66 9.92 -14.23
C TYR A 176 -1.17 10.10 -15.67
N GLY A 177 -0.65 11.09 -16.41
CA GLY A 177 -1.03 11.32 -17.80
C GLY A 177 -0.84 10.09 -18.69
N LYS A 178 0.23 9.31 -18.45
CA LYS A 178 0.60 8.11 -19.20
C LYS A 178 -0.13 6.85 -18.73
N ALA A 179 -0.51 6.77 -17.45
CA ALA A 179 -1.13 5.58 -16.88
C ALA A 179 -2.41 5.17 -17.65
N PRO A 180 -2.66 3.85 -17.83
CA PRO A 180 -3.88 3.37 -18.46
C PRO A 180 -5.12 3.60 -17.58
N GLN A 181 -6.30 3.50 -18.20
CA GLN A 181 -7.56 3.47 -17.45
C GLN A 181 -7.80 2.05 -16.87
N PRO A 182 -8.51 1.94 -15.72
CA PRO A 182 -9.03 3.02 -14.88
C PRO A 182 -7.94 3.69 -14.03
N LYS A 183 -7.97 5.01 -13.98
CA LYS A 183 -7.07 5.79 -13.14
C LYS A 183 -7.75 6.99 -12.52
N LYS A 184 -7.27 7.44 -11.36
CA LYS A 184 -7.74 8.66 -10.68
C LYS A 184 -6.56 9.42 -10.08
N LEU A 185 -6.61 10.75 -10.13
CA LEU A 185 -5.71 11.63 -9.41
C LEU A 185 -6.52 12.49 -8.43
N VAL A 186 -6.12 12.46 -7.16
CA VAL A 186 -6.65 13.33 -6.11
C VAL A 186 -5.53 14.26 -5.66
N VAL A 187 -5.75 15.55 -5.84
CA VAL A 187 -4.86 16.59 -5.32
C VAL A 187 -5.51 17.18 -4.07
N LEU A 188 -4.76 17.21 -2.99
CA LEU A 188 -5.16 17.72 -1.70
C LEU A 188 -4.48 19.06 -1.43
N GLU A 189 -5.08 19.90 -0.61
CA GLU A 189 -4.45 21.12 -0.13
C GLU A 189 -3.28 20.82 0.81
N GLY A 190 -2.30 21.73 0.88
CA GLY A 190 -1.17 21.68 1.79
C GLY A 190 0.03 20.91 1.26
N SER A 191 0.96 20.58 2.16
CA SER A 191 2.29 20.07 1.82
C SER A 191 2.61 18.69 2.42
N ALA A 192 1.62 18.03 3.03
CA ALA A 192 1.83 16.74 3.71
C ALA A 192 2.24 15.65 2.71
N HIS A 193 3.35 14.96 3.01
CA HIS A 193 3.91 13.93 2.15
C HIS A 193 3.43 12.52 2.55
N ALA A 194 2.89 11.78 1.59
CA ALA A 194 2.58 10.35 1.69
C ALA A 194 1.75 10.00 2.96
N GLN A 195 2.27 9.18 3.88
CA GLN A 195 1.55 8.75 5.09
C GLN A 195 1.23 9.90 6.05
N PHE A 196 1.95 11.03 5.97
CA PHE A 196 1.61 12.23 6.75
C PHE A 196 0.25 12.84 6.36
N LEU A 197 -0.30 12.51 5.19
CA LEU A 197 -1.66 12.89 4.79
C LEU A 197 -2.72 12.43 5.81
N PHE A 198 -2.48 11.32 6.50
CA PHE A 198 -3.38 10.81 7.56
C PHE A 198 -3.25 11.58 8.89
N GLN A 199 -2.34 12.53 9.01
CA GLN A 199 -2.12 13.38 10.18
C GLN A 199 -2.64 14.81 9.97
N THR A 200 -3.32 15.07 8.83
CA THR A 200 -3.92 16.36 8.48
C THR A 200 -5.43 16.34 8.73
N ASP A 201 -6.06 17.49 8.63
CA ASP A 201 -7.52 17.65 8.65
C ASP A 201 -8.22 16.98 7.46
N GLN A 202 -7.48 16.60 6.43
CA GLN A 202 -7.99 15.86 5.27
C GLN A 202 -7.90 14.33 5.42
N SER A 203 -7.49 13.81 6.59
CA SER A 203 -7.29 12.37 6.81
C SER A 203 -8.53 11.52 6.49
N GLU A 204 -9.71 12.00 6.88
CA GLU A 204 -10.98 11.34 6.57
C GLU A 204 -11.26 11.30 5.05
N ARG A 205 -10.98 12.40 4.35
CA ARG A 205 -11.11 12.47 2.89
C ARG A 205 -10.17 11.49 2.21
N VAL A 206 -8.91 11.42 2.64
CA VAL A 206 -7.92 10.45 2.12
C VAL A 206 -8.42 9.03 2.29
N MET A 207 -8.85 8.65 3.49
CA MET A 207 -9.36 7.31 3.75
C MET A 207 -10.61 7.01 2.91
N LYS A 208 -11.55 7.95 2.80
CA LYS A 208 -12.75 7.80 1.96
C LYS A 208 -12.43 7.59 0.49
N GLU A 209 -11.47 8.35 -0.05
CA GLU A 209 -11.03 8.21 -1.45
C GLU A 209 -10.42 6.82 -1.70
N ILE A 210 -9.60 6.34 -0.75
CA ILE A 210 -9.00 5.01 -0.82
C ILE A 210 -10.07 3.92 -0.77
N LEU A 211 -10.95 3.94 0.23
CA LEU A 211 -11.98 2.91 0.40
C LEU A 211 -12.96 2.86 -0.78
N ASN A 212 -13.36 4.02 -1.32
CA ASN A 212 -14.18 4.11 -2.53
C ASN A 212 -13.47 3.49 -3.73
N TRP A 213 -12.17 3.76 -3.90
CA TRP A 213 -11.36 3.20 -4.97
C TRP A 213 -11.26 1.68 -4.88
N LEU A 214 -10.98 1.15 -3.69
CA LEU A 214 -10.86 -0.29 -3.44
C LEU A 214 -12.18 -1.05 -3.59
N SER A 215 -13.32 -0.35 -3.46
CA SER A 215 -14.66 -0.94 -3.54
C SER A 215 -15.32 -0.74 -4.92
N ALA A 216 -14.68 -0.01 -5.83
CA ALA A 216 -15.22 0.22 -7.15
C ALA A 216 -15.30 -1.10 -7.93
N THR A 217 -16.45 -1.38 -8.52
CA THR A 217 -16.60 -2.48 -9.50
C THR A 217 -16.18 -1.96 -10.87
N ASP A 218 -15.25 -2.65 -11.52
CA ASP A 218 -14.93 -2.36 -12.91
C ASP A 218 -16.18 -2.70 -13.77
N ARG A 219 -16.80 -1.66 -14.32
CA ARG A 219 -17.89 -1.81 -15.29
C ARG A 219 -17.33 -1.82 -16.71
#